data_fb5ffcf6a4e81e74ddbf2c794c749c6f
#
_entry.id   fb5ffcf6a4e81e74ddbf2c794c749c6f
#
_cell.length_a   1.000
_cell.length_b   1.000
_cell.length_c   1.000
_cell.angle_alpha   90.00
_cell.angle_beta   90.00
_cell.angle_gamma   90.00
#
_symmetry.space_group_name_H-M   'P 1'
#
loop_
_entity.id
_entity.type
_entity.pdbx_description
1 polymer ?
#
loop_
_entity_poly.entity_id
_entity_poly.type
_entity_poly.pdbx_seq_one_letter_code
_entity_poly.pdbx_strand_id
1 'polypeptide(L)'
;MYSDERSHYENFSLPVPYLPSFVRTGVIQEDSFDGCDYLVVTGCSSNHLVVTINMMLSVVLTNRDASFVLVDFGLKDSDYAYLASELRFIHSIHNALNSSAGVYYRRFAFSNFPEWWDISDKRIRGGYSWKVAAIYDLLLETKRIVVWSDGGNILPRNMGTELQHVYDFGAFSPASGDTIQKWVHGASQSFLHHNKMVRRIMRGKGMCNGAFIAFDYNNENAMNNVVFPFVQCAYTRMCISPLKTSRKNHRQDQAILSVLMHSAKVEKSCIGGHDTDVLIHNDCKGVSCGLLREFVVTSINQKYRVSIPLSPDC
;
A
#
# COMPACT_ATOMS: atom_id res chain seq x y z
N MET A 1 -11.36 -9.75 20.44
CA MET A 1 -10.67 -9.63 21.73
C MET A 1 -9.18 -9.66 21.38
N TYR A 2 -8.60 -8.50 21.04
CA TYR A 2 -7.17 -8.37 20.75
C TYR A 2 -6.46 -8.29 22.10
N SER A 3 -5.99 -9.44 22.60
CA SER A 3 -5.17 -9.52 23.80
C SER A 3 -3.74 -9.10 23.47
N ASP A 4 -3.31 -8.04 24.05
CA ASP A 4 -2.03 -7.68 24.66
C ASP A 4 -0.74 -8.41 24.21
N GLU A 5 -0.44 -8.44 22.89
CA GLU A 5 0.89 -8.77 22.40
C GLU A 5 1.76 -7.50 22.18
N ARG A 6 1.45 -6.41 22.88
CA ARG A 6 2.24 -5.16 22.88
C ARG A 6 3.60 -5.30 23.56
N SER A 7 3.92 -6.44 24.16
CA SER A 7 5.09 -6.60 25.03
C SER A 7 6.47 -6.47 24.36
N HIS A 8 6.55 -6.55 23.02
CA HIS A 8 7.83 -6.34 22.32
C HIS A 8 8.11 -4.90 21.91
N TYR A 9 7.14 -3.98 22.06
CA TYR A 9 7.26 -2.60 21.60
C TYR A 9 6.93 -1.58 22.71
N GLU A 10 7.27 -1.90 23.95
CA GLU A 10 6.89 -1.17 25.17
C GLU A 10 7.31 0.31 25.22
N ASN A 11 8.15 0.77 24.30
CA ASN A 11 8.62 2.16 24.25
C ASN A 11 7.93 3.03 23.17
N PHE A 12 6.96 2.48 22.44
CA PHE A 12 6.24 3.22 21.39
C PHE A 12 4.81 3.54 21.81
N SER A 13 4.59 4.76 22.29
CA SER A 13 3.23 5.26 22.53
C SER A 13 2.72 6.06 21.32
N LEU A 14 1.64 5.59 20.70
CA LEU A 14 0.89 6.44 19.78
C LEU A 14 0.32 7.64 20.54
N PRO A 15 0.29 8.84 19.92
CA PRO A 15 -0.26 10.05 20.56
C PRO A 15 -1.77 9.97 20.83
N VAL A 16 -2.43 8.96 20.27
CA VAL A 16 -3.85 8.61 20.47
C VAL A 16 -3.97 7.10 20.59
N PRO A 17 -5.03 6.59 21.26
CA PRO A 17 -5.30 5.16 21.28
C PRO A 17 -5.35 4.61 19.86
N TYR A 18 -4.68 3.49 19.64
CA TYR A 18 -4.77 2.78 18.37
C TYR A 18 -6.23 2.34 18.12
N LEU A 19 -6.76 2.73 16.97
CA LEU A 19 -8.09 2.33 16.54
C LEU A 19 -7.97 1.45 15.29
N PRO A 20 -8.69 0.31 15.21
CA PRO A 20 -8.63 -0.55 14.03
C PRO A 20 -9.10 0.19 12.79
N SER A 21 -8.34 0.05 11.71
CA SER A 21 -8.61 0.73 10.44
C SER A 21 -9.76 0.10 9.66
N PHE A 22 -10.16 -1.12 10.00
CA PHE A 22 -11.14 -1.87 9.23
C PHE A 22 -12.42 -2.15 10.01
N VAL A 23 -13.56 -2.12 9.31
CA VAL A 23 -14.84 -2.62 9.79
C VAL A 23 -15.20 -3.89 9.04
N ARG A 24 -15.81 -4.84 9.73
CA ARG A 24 -16.42 -6.02 9.12
C ARG A 24 -17.71 -5.62 8.43
N THR A 25 -17.86 -5.99 7.18
CA THR A 25 -19.05 -5.62 6.40
C THR A 25 -20.00 -6.79 6.16
N GLY A 26 -19.51 -8.02 6.30
CA GLY A 26 -20.27 -9.23 5.96
C GLY A 26 -20.65 -9.36 4.48
N VAL A 27 -20.19 -8.45 3.62
CA VAL A 27 -20.57 -8.40 2.20
C VAL A 27 -19.71 -9.35 1.36
N ILE A 28 -18.45 -9.54 1.75
CA ILE A 28 -17.49 -10.42 1.07
C ILE A 28 -16.77 -11.21 2.16
N GLN A 29 -16.40 -12.45 1.86
CA GLN A 29 -15.79 -13.35 2.82
C GLN A 29 -14.52 -12.75 3.45
N GLU A 30 -14.50 -12.67 4.77
CA GLU A 30 -13.40 -12.11 5.58
C GLU A 30 -12.66 -13.29 6.25
N ASP A 31 -11.87 -14.02 5.44
CA ASP A 31 -11.12 -15.19 5.92
C ASP A 31 -9.81 -14.82 6.63
N SER A 32 -9.23 -15.78 7.32
CA SER A 32 -7.86 -15.68 7.84
C SER A 32 -6.86 -15.68 6.69
N PHE A 33 -5.74 -14.99 6.87
CA PHE A 33 -4.67 -14.87 5.86
C PHE A 33 -3.73 -16.10 5.85
N ASP A 34 -4.29 -17.31 5.92
CA ASP A 34 -3.49 -18.51 6.01
C ASP A 34 -2.78 -18.84 4.68
N GLY A 35 -1.56 -19.32 4.77
CA GLY A 35 -0.82 -19.90 3.65
C GLY A 35 -0.09 -18.96 2.70
N CYS A 36 -0.02 -17.64 2.92
CA CYS A 36 0.75 -16.72 2.07
C CYS A 36 2.02 -16.21 2.73
N ASP A 37 3.11 -16.01 1.97
CA ASP A 37 4.37 -15.46 2.47
C ASP A 37 4.32 -13.92 2.55
N TYR A 38 3.56 -13.29 1.67
CA TYR A 38 3.38 -11.84 1.61
C TYR A 38 1.99 -11.48 1.07
N LEU A 39 1.55 -10.27 1.39
CA LEU A 39 0.29 -9.71 0.89
C LEU A 39 0.55 -8.52 -0.03
N VAL A 40 -0.16 -8.47 -1.14
CA VAL A 40 -0.28 -7.27 -1.96
C VAL A 40 -1.55 -6.54 -1.57
N VAL A 41 -1.39 -5.32 -1.09
CA VAL A 41 -2.48 -4.47 -0.62
C VAL A 41 -2.67 -3.32 -1.58
N THR A 42 -3.89 -3.06 -1.94
CA THR A 42 -4.28 -1.89 -2.71
C THR A 42 -5.56 -1.30 -2.15
N GLY A 43 -5.91 -0.11 -2.58
CA GLY A 43 -7.17 0.47 -2.15
C GLY A 43 -7.68 1.53 -3.11
N CYS A 44 -9.00 1.64 -3.18
CA CYS A 44 -9.65 2.59 -4.07
C CYS A 44 -10.96 3.13 -3.49
N SER A 45 -11.41 4.21 -4.09
CA SER A 45 -12.79 4.65 -4.08
C SER A 45 -13.37 4.47 -5.48
N SER A 46 -14.66 4.69 -5.67
CA SER A 46 -15.40 4.40 -6.92
C SER A 46 -14.71 4.86 -8.21
N ASN A 47 -14.04 6.00 -8.17
CA ASN A 47 -13.40 6.59 -9.36
C ASN A 47 -12.11 5.86 -9.81
N HIS A 48 -11.57 4.94 -9.00
CA HIS A 48 -10.36 4.19 -9.31
C HIS A 48 -10.58 2.67 -9.33
N LEU A 49 -11.83 2.19 -9.17
CA LEU A 49 -12.12 0.77 -9.04
C LEU A 49 -11.61 -0.05 -10.24
N VAL A 50 -11.94 0.37 -11.47
CA VAL A 50 -11.55 -0.36 -12.70
C VAL A 50 -10.04 -0.45 -12.85
N VAL A 51 -9.31 0.65 -12.63
CA VAL A 51 -7.84 0.63 -12.73
C VAL A 51 -7.22 -0.25 -11.63
N THR A 52 -7.81 -0.26 -10.45
CA THR A 52 -7.36 -1.10 -9.32
C THR A 52 -7.53 -2.58 -9.62
N ILE A 53 -8.64 -2.99 -10.22
CA ILE A 53 -8.85 -4.39 -10.66
C ILE A 53 -7.79 -4.78 -11.71
N ASN A 54 -7.48 -3.91 -12.67
CA ASN A 54 -6.44 -4.19 -13.65
C ASN A 54 -5.05 -4.31 -13.03
N MET A 55 -4.75 -3.51 -11.99
CA MET A 55 -3.53 -3.68 -11.21
C MET A 55 -3.49 -5.08 -10.57
N MET A 56 -4.55 -5.50 -9.89
CA MET A 56 -4.64 -6.82 -9.28
C MET A 56 -4.43 -7.95 -10.32
N LEU A 57 -5.06 -7.85 -11.49
CA LEU A 57 -4.86 -8.81 -12.58
C LEU A 57 -3.40 -8.84 -13.06
N SER A 58 -2.72 -7.69 -13.14
CA SER A 58 -1.31 -7.65 -13.53
C SER A 58 -0.41 -8.36 -12.51
N VAL A 59 -0.74 -8.27 -11.21
CA VAL A 59 -0.02 -9.00 -10.17
C VAL A 59 -0.26 -10.51 -10.29
N VAL A 60 -1.50 -10.96 -10.48
CA VAL A 60 -1.79 -12.40 -10.67
C VAL A 60 -1.00 -12.97 -11.84
N LEU A 61 -0.89 -12.23 -12.96
CA LEU A 61 -0.12 -12.65 -14.12
C LEU A 61 1.35 -12.92 -13.79
N THR A 62 1.92 -12.11 -12.92
CA THR A 62 3.37 -12.10 -12.67
C THR A 62 3.75 -12.75 -11.35
N ASN A 63 2.85 -12.74 -10.36
CA ASN A 63 3.03 -13.22 -8.99
C ASN A 63 1.81 -14.06 -8.57
N ARG A 64 1.63 -15.22 -9.21
CA ARG A 64 0.43 -16.06 -9.06
C ARG A 64 0.11 -16.43 -7.60
N ASP A 65 1.12 -16.51 -6.74
CA ASP A 65 0.99 -16.93 -5.34
C ASP A 65 0.83 -15.73 -4.38
N ALA A 66 0.67 -14.50 -4.93
CA ALA A 66 0.42 -13.31 -4.14
C ALA A 66 -1.03 -13.26 -3.66
N SER A 67 -1.23 -13.21 -2.35
CA SER A 67 -2.54 -12.89 -1.78
C SER A 67 -2.83 -11.40 -1.88
N PHE A 68 -4.11 -11.06 -2.10
CA PHE A 68 -4.54 -9.66 -2.27
C PHE A 68 -5.42 -9.20 -1.13
N VAL A 69 -5.25 -7.95 -0.74
CA VAL A 69 -6.22 -7.22 0.08
C VAL A 69 -6.66 -5.96 -0.66
N LEU A 70 -7.93 -5.90 -1.01
CA LEU A 70 -8.55 -4.68 -1.51
C LEU A 70 -9.15 -3.89 -0.35
N VAL A 71 -8.66 -2.67 -0.15
CA VAL A 71 -9.19 -1.74 0.85
C VAL A 71 -10.18 -0.77 0.20
N ASP A 72 -11.42 -0.80 0.66
CA ASP A 72 -12.47 0.13 0.25
C ASP A 72 -12.34 1.45 1.03
N PHE A 73 -12.00 2.51 0.31
CA PHE A 73 -11.92 3.87 0.82
C PHE A 73 -13.14 4.72 0.46
N GLY A 74 -14.28 4.12 0.18
CA GLY A 74 -15.53 4.81 -0.15
C GLY A 74 -16.04 4.45 -1.54
N LEU A 75 -16.30 3.15 -1.75
CA LEU A 75 -17.06 2.67 -2.88
C LEU A 75 -18.53 3.02 -2.69
N LYS A 76 -19.22 3.28 -3.79
CA LYS A 76 -20.67 3.46 -3.82
C LYS A 76 -21.36 2.10 -3.81
N ASP A 77 -22.59 2.06 -3.36
CA ASP A 77 -23.40 0.83 -3.34
C ASP A 77 -23.51 0.19 -4.73
N SER A 78 -23.58 1.02 -5.78
CA SER A 78 -23.62 0.55 -7.18
C SER A 78 -22.37 -0.21 -7.62
N ASP A 79 -21.24 -0.04 -6.94
CA ASP A 79 -19.96 -0.64 -7.32
C ASP A 79 -19.79 -2.04 -6.71
N TYR A 80 -20.55 -2.39 -5.67
CA TYR A 80 -20.34 -3.65 -4.95
C TYR A 80 -20.65 -4.89 -5.77
N ALA A 81 -21.68 -4.86 -6.59
CA ALA A 81 -22.01 -6.00 -7.47
C ALA A 81 -20.87 -6.27 -8.47
N TYR A 82 -20.36 -5.20 -9.10
CA TYR A 82 -19.21 -5.28 -9.99
C TYR A 82 -17.95 -5.76 -9.25
N LEU A 83 -17.63 -5.16 -8.11
CA LEU A 83 -16.49 -5.57 -7.31
C LEU A 83 -16.57 -7.05 -6.91
N ALA A 84 -17.71 -7.51 -6.40
CA ALA A 84 -17.87 -8.90 -6.00
C ALA A 84 -17.69 -9.88 -7.18
N SER A 85 -18.16 -9.51 -8.37
CA SER A 85 -17.92 -10.26 -9.60
C SER A 85 -16.43 -10.33 -9.94
N GLU A 86 -15.71 -9.21 -9.87
CA GLU A 86 -14.29 -9.14 -10.17
C GLU A 86 -13.42 -9.90 -9.16
N LEU A 87 -13.72 -9.81 -7.86
CA LEU A 87 -13.00 -10.57 -6.84
C LEU A 87 -13.20 -12.08 -7.01
N ARG A 88 -14.44 -12.54 -7.32
CA ARG A 88 -14.70 -13.96 -7.67
C ARG A 88 -13.91 -14.37 -8.91
N PHE A 89 -13.83 -13.49 -9.91
CA PHE A 89 -13.07 -13.76 -11.13
C PHE A 89 -11.57 -13.94 -10.82
N ILE A 90 -10.96 -13.06 -10.04
CA ILE A 90 -9.57 -13.17 -9.61
C ILE A 90 -9.36 -14.46 -8.79
N HIS A 91 -10.29 -14.79 -7.89
CA HIS A 91 -10.25 -16.04 -7.14
C HIS A 91 -10.32 -17.27 -8.06
N SER A 92 -11.18 -17.23 -9.11
CA SER A 92 -11.25 -18.32 -10.09
C SER A 92 -9.93 -18.51 -10.86
N ILE A 93 -9.21 -17.40 -11.12
CA ILE A 93 -7.87 -17.46 -11.71
C ILE A 93 -6.89 -18.18 -10.76
N HIS A 94 -6.86 -17.84 -9.48
CA HIS A 94 -6.03 -18.53 -8.49
C HIS A 94 -6.34 -20.02 -8.45
N ASN A 95 -7.63 -20.39 -8.42
CA ASN A 95 -8.04 -21.80 -8.44
C ASN A 95 -7.56 -22.52 -9.71
N ALA A 96 -7.70 -21.90 -10.88
CA ALA A 96 -7.22 -22.46 -12.15
C ALA A 96 -5.69 -22.63 -12.21
N LEU A 97 -4.97 -21.79 -11.45
CA LEU A 97 -3.51 -21.84 -11.33
C LEU A 97 -3.04 -22.79 -10.21
N ASN A 98 -3.95 -23.44 -9.49
CA ASN A 98 -3.65 -24.23 -8.27
C ASN A 98 -2.84 -23.40 -7.24
N SER A 99 -3.15 -22.12 -7.12
CA SER A 99 -2.54 -21.23 -6.14
C SER A 99 -3.29 -21.29 -4.82
N SER A 100 -2.56 -21.23 -3.70
CA SER A 100 -3.12 -21.04 -2.35
C SER A 100 -3.42 -19.59 -2.02
N ALA A 101 -3.16 -18.67 -2.94
CA ALA A 101 -3.35 -17.24 -2.73
C ALA A 101 -4.83 -16.87 -2.55
N GLY A 102 -5.11 -16.02 -1.57
CA GLY A 102 -6.45 -15.53 -1.26
C GLY A 102 -6.72 -14.13 -1.83
N VAL A 103 -8.00 -13.80 -1.95
CA VAL A 103 -8.47 -12.47 -2.32
C VAL A 103 -9.39 -11.95 -1.23
N TYR A 104 -8.96 -10.90 -0.54
CA TYR A 104 -9.60 -10.39 0.65
C TYR A 104 -10.12 -8.98 0.42
N TYR A 105 -11.21 -8.65 1.08
CA TYR A 105 -11.80 -7.31 1.08
C TYR A 105 -11.81 -6.75 2.50
N ARG A 106 -11.49 -5.48 2.65
CA ARG A 106 -11.57 -4.73 3.90
C ARG A 106 -12.14 -3.35 3.65
N ARG A 107 -13.12 -2.94 4.44
CA ARG A 107 -13.64 -1.57 4.40
C ARG A 107 -12.95 -0.70 5.44
N PHE A 108 -12.43 0.44 5.00
CA PHE A 108 -11.74 1.37 5.89
C PHE A 108 -12.72 2.13 6.78
N ALA A 109 -12.45 2.14 8.08
CA ALA A 109 -13.32 2.73 9.10
C ALA A 109 -13.00 4.21 9.32
N PHE A 110 -13.26 5.08 8.35
CA PHE A 110 -12.98 6.52 8.49
C PHE A 110 -13.59 7.16 9.73
N SER A 111 -14.73 6.63 10.23
CA SER A 111 -15.36 7.10 11.48
C SER A 111 -14.50 6.95 12.73
N ASN A 112 -13.48 6.07 12.69
CA ASN A 112 -12.56 5.85 13.80
C ASN A 112 -11.40 6.85 13.80
N PHE A 113 -11.30 7.73 12.79
CA PHE A 113 -10.15 8.61 12.57
C PHE A 113 -10.56 10.08 12.59
N PRO A 114 -9.59 10.99 12.76
CA PRO A 114 -9.87 12.41 12.74
C PRO A 114 -10.52 12.84 11.41
N GLU A 115 -11.47 13.78 11.46
CA GLU A 115 -12.19 14.29 10.29
C GLU A 115 -11.27 14.74 9.13
N TRP A 116 -10.08 15.26 9.44
CA TRP A 116 -9.13 15.68 8.41
C TRP A 116 -8.51 14.52 7.59
N TRP A 117 -8.77 13.25 7.96
CA TRP A 117 -8.40 12.08 7.15
C TRP A 117 -9.33 11.88 5.95
N ASP A 118 -10.37 12.67 5.83
CA ASP A 118 -11.33 12.59 4.73
C ASP A 118 -10.64 12.63 3.36
N ILE A 119 -10.79 11.54 2.61
CA ILE A 119 -10.24 11.38 1.26
C ILE A 119 -10.93 12.28 0.24
N SER A 120 -12.14 12.76 0.53
CA SER A 120 -12.92 13.63 -0.36
C SER A 120 -12.36 15.05 -0.44
N ASP A 121 -11.62 15.54 0.56
CA ASP A 121 -10.91 16.80 0.47
C ASP A 121 -9.74 16.71 -0.52
N LYS A 122 -9.99 17.09 -1.77
CA LYS A 122 -9.02 16.99 -2.87
C LYS A 122 -7.71 17.77 -2.64
N ARG A 123 -7.67 18.70 -1.67
CA ARG A 123 -6.47 19.50 -1.36
C ARG A 123 -5.46 18.71 -0.55
N ILE A 124 -5.93 17.96 0.44
CA ILE A 124 -5.08 17.22 1.38
C ILE A 124 -5.25 15.71 1.31
N ARG A 125 -6.42 15.20 0.88
CA ARG A 125 -6.76 13.78 0.79
C ARG A 125 -6.39 13.01 2.05
N GLY A 126 -6.66 13.59 3.23
CA GLY A 126 -6.27 13.03 4.51
C GLY A 126 -4.76 12.87 4.71
N GLY A 127 -3.92 13.57 3.95
CA GLY A 127 -2.46 13.38 3.99
C GLY A 127 -2.01 11.98 3.58
N TYR A 128 -2.89 11.16 3.01
CA TYR A 128 -2.72 9.71 2.77
C TYR A 128 -2.47 8.91 4.06
N SER A 129 -2.84 9.46 5.21
CA SER A 129 -2.71 8.80 6.52
C SER A 129 -3.42 7.47 6.59
N TRP A 130 -4.58 7.37 5.94
CA TRP A 130 -5.37 6.15 5.81
C TRP A 130 -4.59 5.00 5.16
N LYS A 131 -3.70 5.28 4.19
CA LYS A 131 -2.80 4.30 3.59
C LYS A 131 -1.85 3.72 4.63
N VAL A 132 -1.22 4.60 5.40
CA VAL A 132 -0.25 4.21 6.43
C VAL A 132 -0.92 3.35 7.50
N ALA A 133 -2.12 3.73 7.94
CA ALA A 133 -2.89 2.96 8.91
C ALA A 133 -3.29 1.57 8.35
N ALA A 134 -3.77 1.50 7.11
CA ALA A 134 -4.13 0.24 6.47
C ALA A 134 -2.93 -0.72 6.35
N ILE A 135 -1.75 -0.23 5.95
CA ILE A 135 -0.52 -1.02 5.90
C ILE A 135 -0.16 -1.53 7.30
N TYR A 136 -0.23 -0.66 8.30
CA TYR A 136 0.14 -1.01 9.67
C TYR A 136 -0.77 -2.08 10.27
N ASP A 137 -2.09 -1.95 10.10
CA ASP A 137 -3.05 -2.94 10.58
C ASP A 137 -2.79 -4.32 9.99
N LEU A 138 -2.53 -4.37 8.68
CA LEU A 138 -2.24 -5.63 8.01
C LEU A 138 -0.90 -6.23 8.44
N LEU A 139 0.12 -5.40 8.70
CA LEU A 139 1.38 -5.88 9.29
C LEU A 139 1.15 -6.53 10.66
N LEU A 140 0.35 -5.90 11.54
CA LEU A 140 0.02 -6.44 12.86
C LEU A 140 -0.83 -7.71 12.79
N GLU A 141 -1.83 -7.73 11.89
CA GLU A 141 -2.75 -8.85 11.72
C GLU A 141 -2.04 -10.08 11.18
N THR A 142 -1.17 -9.90 10.17
CA THR A 142 -0.58 -11.02 9.43
C THR A 142 0.80 -11.42 9.93
N LYS A 143 1.54 -10.50 10.54
CA LYS A 143 2.95 -10.68 10.94
C LYS A 143 3.86 -11.08 9.78
N ARG A 144 3.56 -10.57 8.56
CA ARG A 144 4.22 -10.92 7.31
C ARG A 144 4.71 -9.69 6.56
N ILE A 145 5.24 -9.92 5.36
CA ILE A 145 5.53 -8.84 4.42
C ILE A 145 4.21 -8.30 3.86
N VAL A 146 4.04 -6.98 3.92
CA VAL A 146 2.93 -6.25 3.32
C VAL A 146 3.47 -5.32 2.25
N VAL A 147 2.98 -5.51 1.02
CA VAL A 147 3.33 -4.72 -0.16
C VAL A 147 2.14 -3.85 -0.54
N TRP A 148 2.23 -2.55 -0.32
CA TRP A 148 1.26 -1.59 -0.84
C TRP A 148 1.56 -1.25 -2.29
N SER A 149 0.55 -1.33 -3.14
CA SER A 149 0.60 -0.84 -4.53
C SER A 149 -0.60 0.06 -4.80
N ASP A 150 -0.38 1.31 -5.21
CA ASP A 150 -1.48 2.18 -5.63
C ASP A 150 -2.23 1.54 -6.82
N GLY A 151 -3.56 1.69 -6.86
CA GLY A 151 -4.43 1.02 -7.85
C GLY A 151 -4.11 1.35 -9.33
N GLY A 152 -3.40 2.44 -9.59
CA GLY A 152 -2.95 2.81 -10.93
C GLY A 152 -1.61 2.22 -11.37
N ASN A 153 -0.97 1.39 -10.54
CA ASN A 153 0.28 0.73 -10.92
C ASN A 153 0.01 -0.49 -11.79
N ILE A 154 1.03 -0.91 -12.55
CA ILE A 154 1.04 -2.17 -13.29
C ILE A 154 2.34 -2.90 -12.96
N LEU A 155 2.24 -4.18 -12.68
CA LEU A 155 3.39 -5.05 -12.41
C LEU A 155 3.63 -5.97 -13.61
N PRO A 156 4.54 -5.58 -14.52
CA PRO A 156 4.79 -6.36 -15.74
C PRO A 156 5.64 -7.61 -15.50
N ARG A 157 6.30 -7.69 -14.32
CA ARG A 157 7.20 -8.79 -13.95
C ARG A 157 6.97 -9.24 -12.50
N ASN A 158 7.60 -10.35 -12.15
CA ASN A 158 7.61 -10.86 -10.78
C ASN A 158 8.36 -9.91 -9.84
N MET A 159 7.85 -9.74 -8.62
CA MET A 159 8.41 -8.88 -7.58
C MET A 159 9.61 -9.48 -6.84
N GLY A 160 10.31 -10.46 -7.41
CA GLY A 160 11.42 -11.13 -6.73
C GLY A 160 12.53 -10.18 -6.30
N THR A 161 12.86 -9.18 -7.14
CA THR A 161 13.88 -8.17 -6.80
C THR A 161 13.42 -7.28 -5.64
N GLU A 162 12.19 -6.79 -5.69
CA GLU A 162 11.61 -5.95 -4.66
C GLU A 162 11.50 -6.71 -3.32
N LEU A 163 11.03 -7.95 -3.36
CA LEU A 163 10.94 -8.82 -2.17
C LEU A 163 12.33 -9.15 -1.61
N GLN A 164 13.34 -9.37 -2.47
CA GLN A 164 14.70 -9.58 -1.98
C GLN A 164 15.22 -8.36 -1.20
N HIS A 165 14.94 -7.13 -1.68
CA HIS A 165 15.25 -5.93 -0.91
C HIS A 165 14.51 -5.86 0.44
N VAL A 166 13.26 -6.33 0.48
CA VAL A 166 12.51 -6.38 1.74
C VAL A 166 13.14 -7.38 2.71
N TYR A 167 13.55 -8.55 2.23
CA TYR A 167 14.26 -9.53 3.07
C TYR A 167 15.62 -8.99 3.59
N ASP A 168 16.36 -8.28 2.75
CA ASP A 168 17.69 -7.77 3.09
C ASP A 168 17.63 -6.57 4.05
N PHE A 169 16.65 -5.69 3.89
CA PHE A 169 16.60 -4.39 4.58
C PHE A 169 15.32 -4.14 5.38
N GLY A 170 14.35 -5.05 5.33
CA GLY A 170 13.07 -4.94 6.02
C GLY A 170 12.06 -3.99 5.37
N ALA A 171 12.46 -3.23 4.36
CA ALA A 171 11.58 -2.30 3.66
C ALA A 171 12.07 -2.06 2.23
N PHE A 172 11.11 -1.75 1.34
CA PHE A 172 11.38 -1.34 -0.03
C PHE A 172 10.41 -0.25 -0.49
N SER A 173 10.93 0.68 -1.26
CA SER A 173 10.16 1.62 -2.09
C SER A 173 11.07 2.07 -3.24
N PRO A 174 10.58 2.09 -4.49
CA PRO A 174 11.38 2.59 -5.59
C PRO A 174 11.72 4.07 -5.42
N ALA A 175 12.74 4.54 -6.13
CA ALA A 175 13.04 5.95 -6.14
C ALA A 175 11.94 6.76 -6.83
N SER A 176 11.79 7.99 -6.38
CA SER A 176 10.97 9.00 -7.03
C SER A 176 11.81 10.20 -7.46
N GLY A 177 11.28 11.01 -8.36
CA GLY A 177 11.99 12.20 -8.83
C GLY A 177 12.24 13.24 -7.75
N ASP A 178 13.35 13.98 -7.89
CA ASP A 178 13.76 15.06 -7.02
C ASP A 178 14.23 14.66 -5.61
N THR A 179 14.40 15.64 -4.74
CA THR A 179 15.02 15.49 -3.43
C THR A 179 14.07 15.77 -2.27
N ILE A 180 14.44 15.26 -1.09
CA ILE A 180 13.78 15.58 0.18
C ILE A 180 13.70 17.10 0.41
N GLN A 181 14.75 17.85 0.05
CA GLN A 181 14.75 19.30 0.22
C GLN A 181 13.63 20.00 -0.56
N LYS A 182 13.27 19.47 -1.73
CA LYS A 182 12.20 20.04 -2.57
C LYS A 182 10.81 19.63 -2.09
N TRP A 183 10.66 18.39 -1.64
CA TRP A 183 9.34 17.76 -1.46
C TRP A 183 8.95 17.47 -0.03
N VAL A 184 9.80 17.79 0.95
CA VAL A 184 9.48 17.65 2.37
C VAL A 184 9.44 19.02 3.02
N HIS A 185 8.24 19.47 3.43
CA HIS A 185 8.08 20.75 4.10
C HIS A 185 8.88 20.82 5.40
N GLY A 186 9.51 21.95 5.66
CA GLY A 186 10.38 22.16 6.82
C GLY A 186 9.69 21.87 8.16
N ALA A 187 8.40 22.15 8.30
CA ALA A 187 7.64 21.86 9.51
C ALA A 187 7.58 20.34 9.79
N SER A 188 7.38 19.51 8.76
CA SER A 188 7.42 18.03 8.92
C SER A 188 8.79 17.55 9.35
N GLN A 189 9.87 18.05 8.73
CA GLN A 189 11.23 17.68 9.13
C GLN A 189 11.53 18.11 10.57
N SER A 190 11.13 19.33 10.94
CA SER A 190 11.28 19.83 12.30
C SER A 190 10.51 18.98 13.30
N PHE A 191 9.26 18.59 12.98
CA PHE A 191 8.46 17.72 13.83
C PHE A 191 9.16 16.37 14.06
N LEU A 192 9.59 15.70 12.99
CA LEU A 192 10.29 14.41 13.08
C LEU A 192 11.57 14.51 13.93
N HIS A 193 12.33 15.58 13.76
CA HIS A 193 13.57 15.80 14.52
C HIS A 193 13.31 16.10 16.00
N HIS A 194 12.38 17.02 16.32
CA HIS A 194 12.04 17.37 17.71
C HIS A 194 11.46 16.19 18.49
N ASN A 195 10.69 15.33 17.84
CA ASN A 195 10.13 14.13 18.45
C ASN A 195 11.09 12.93 18.41
N LYS A 196 12.36 13.15 18.08
CA LYS A 196 13.42 12.13 18.04
C LYS A 196 13.13 10.93 17.10
N MET A 197 12.20 11.08 16.18
CA MET A 197 11.91 10.07 15.15
C MET A 197 13.05 9.97 14.14
N VAL A 198 13.79 11.06 13.95
CA VAL A 198 15.00 11.10 13.12
C VAL A 198 16.12 11.83 13.85
N ARG A 199 17.35 11.38 13.66
CA ARG A 199 18.53 11.98 14.34
C ARG A 199 18.91 13.34 13.76
N ARG A 200 18.62 13.61 12.49
CA ARG A 200 18.97 14.85 11.81
C ARG A 200 17.99 15.17 10.68
N ILE A 201 17.92 16.44 10.33
CA ILE A 201 17.18 16.90 9.15
C ILE A 201 17.91 16.41 7.89
N MET A 202 17.18 15.75 6.99
CA MET A 202 17.72 15.22 5.75
C MET A 202 17.76 16.30 4.67
N ARG A 203 18.86 16.33 3.92
CA ARG A 203 19.05 17.20 2.75
C ARG A 203 19.79 16.44 1.67
N GLY A 204 19.55 16.79 0.40
CA GLY A 204 20.30 16.22 -0.74
C GLY A 204 20.05 14.74 -1.03
N LYS A 205 19.17 14.07 -0.28
CA LYS A 205 18.77 12.69 -0.52
C LYS A 205 17.58 12.65 -1.48
N GLY A 206 17.53 11.60 -2.34
CA GLY A 206 16.41 11.36 -3.25
C GLY A 206 15.11 11.01 -2.51
N MET A 207 14.00 11.17 -3.20
CA MET A 207 12.71 10.75 -2.67
C MET A 207 12.46 9.26 -2.93
N CYS A 208 11.86 8.57 -1.96
CA CYS A 208 11.21 7.28 -2.18
C CYS A 208 9.83 7.49 -2.82
N ASN A 209 9.25 6.45 -3.39
CA ASN A 209 7.94 6.54 -4.04
C ASN A 209 6.81 6.02 -3.14
N GLY A 210 5.84 6.86 -2.83
CA GLY A 210 4.70 6.48 -2.00
C GLY A 210 3.68 5.56 -2.69
N ALA A 211 3.77 5.36 -4.01
CA ALA A 211 2.82 4.53 -4.74
C ALA A 211 3.14 3.02 -4.69
N PHE A 212 4.36 2.66 -4.30
CA PHE A 212 4.76 1.28 -4.08
C PHE A 212 5.66 1.21 -2.84
N ILE A 213 5.21 0.50 -1.82
CA ILE A 213 5.87 0.44 -0.50
C ILE A 213 5.75 -0.99 0.02
N ALA A 214 6.85 -1.56 0.50
CA ALA A 214 6.81 -2.85 1.16
C ALA A 214 7.52 -2.81 2.51
N PHE A 215 7.00 -3.54 3.50
CA PHE A 215 7.59 -3.70 4.82
C PHE A 215 7.51 -5.14 5.28
N ASP A 216 8.55 -5.60 5.97
CA ASP A 216 8.56 -6.87 6.68
C ASP A 216 8.29 -6.63 8.17
N TYR A 217 7.22 -7.22 8.68
CA TYR A 217 6.87 -7.17 10.11
C TYR A 217 7.98 -7.72 11.00
N ASN A 218 8.72 -8.73 10.53
CA ASN A 218 9.74 -9.43 11.32
C ASN A 218 11.09 -8.68 11.35
N ASN A 219 11.22 -7.59 10.57
CA ASN A 219 12.44 -6.77 10.59
C ASN A 219 12.31 -5.64 11.61
N GLU A 220 12.95 -5.81 12.77
CA GLU A 220 12.90 -4.84 13.87
C GLU A 220 13.38 -3.44 13.47
N ASN A 221 14.41 -3.33 12.63
CA ASN A 221 14.90 -2.02 12.20
C ASN A 221 13.84 -1.29 11.35
N ALA A 222 13.20 -1.98 10.41
CA ALA A 222 12.14 -1.39 9.60
C ALA A 222 10.92 -1.02 10.46
N MET A 223 10.49 -1.91 11.35
CA MET A 223 9.34 -1.66 12.24
C MET A 223 9.60 -0.48 13.17
N ASN A 224 10.72 -0.49 13.91
CA ASN A 224 11.00 0.52 14.94
C ASN A 224 11.41 1.90 14.37
N ASN A 225 12.14 1.92 13.24
CA ASN A 225 12.72 3.15 12.73
C ASN A 225 12.00 3.70 11.49
N VAL A 226 11.10 2.93 10.87
CA VAL A 226 10.29 3.39 9.72
C VAL A 226 8.82 3.28 10.03
N VAL A 227 8.27 2.08 10.27
CA VAL A 227 6.83 1.85 10.34
C VAL A 227 6.19 2.58 11.51
N PHE A 228 6.66 2.39 12.75
CA PHE A 228 6.07 3.06 13.92
C PHE A 228 6.18 4.59 13.85
N PRO A 229 7.34 5.21 13.52
CA PRO A 229 7.40 6.65 13.31
C PRO A 229 6.49 7.13 12.18
N PHE A 230 6.31 6.33 11.12
CA PHE A 230 5.41 6.65 10.01
C PHE A 230 3.95 6.68 10.46
N VAL A 231 3.52 5.68 11.23
CA VAL A 231 2.18 5.63 11.83
C VAL A 231 1.97 6.82 12.77
N GLN A 232 2.92 7.07 13.68
CA GLN A 232 2.82 8.20 14.60
C GLN A 232 2.69 9.54 13.85
N CYS A 233 3.45 9.70 12.75
CA CYS A 233 3.33 10.86 11.90
C CYS A 233 1.96 10.92 11.19
N ALA A 234 1.45 9.79 10.71
CA ALA A 234 0.15 9.69 10.06
C ALA A 234 -1.00 10.15 10.98
N TYR A 235 -0.94 9.85 12.27
CA TYR A 235 -1.93 10.31 13.24
C TYR A 235 -1.74 11.79 13.66
N THR A 236 -0.64 12.43 13.25
CA THR A 236 -0.32 13.81 13.64
C THR A 236 -0.32 14.73 12.43
N ARG A 237 -1.40 15.53 12.28
CA ARG A 237 -1.56 16.44 11.14
C ARG A 237 -0.34 17.34 10.91
N MET A 238 0.25 17.87 12.00
CA MET A 238 1.44 18.73 11.92
C MET A 238 2.68 18.00 11.39
N CYS A 239 2.70 16.67 11.42
CA CYS A 239 3.76 15.87 10.84
C CYS A 239 3.50 15.57 9.37
N ILE A 240 2.37 14.92 9.05
CA ILE A 240 2.12 14.38 7.71
C ILE A 240 1.56 15.41 6.72
N SER A 241 0.82 16.39 7.21
CA SER A 241 0.18 17.44 6.37
C SER A 241 0.10 18.76 7.13
N PRO A 242 1.26 19.42 7.44
CA PRO A 242 1.29 20.69 8.16
C PRO A 242 0.45 21.77 7.47
N LEU A 243 0.03 22.77 8.22
CA LEU A 243 -0.64 23.92 7.66
C LEU A 243 0.22 24.58 6.58
N LYS A 244 -0.43 25.13 5.56
CA LYS A 244 0.19 25.78 4.38
C LYS A 244 0.96 24.83 3.47
N THR A 245 0.80 23.50 3.65
CA THR A 245 1.31 22.52 2.69
C THR A 245 0.31 22.26 1.55
N SER A 246 0.87 21.88 0.41
CA SER A 246 0.13 21.42 -0.75
C SER A 246 1.02 20.49 -1.57
N ARG A 247 0.48 19.81 -2.55
CA ARG A 247 1.27 18.95 -3.47
C ARG A 247 2.37 19.70 -4.27
N LYS A 248 2.43 21.02 -4.15
CA LYS A 248 3.50 21.85 -4.77
C LYS A 248 4.76 21.97 -3.91
N ASN A 249 4.66 21.74 -2.59
CA ASN A 249 5.75 21.92 -1.64
C ASN A 249 5.88 20.79 -0.60
N HIS A 250 5.00 19.76 -0.68
CA HIS A 250 5.03 18.63 0.23
C HIS A 250 4.30 17.43 -0.38
N ARG A 251 4.91 16.24 -0.26
CA ARG A 251 4.39 15.00 -0.82
C ARG A 251 3.80 14.07 0.25
N GLN A 252 3.32 14.64 1.36
CA GLN A 252 2.56 13.98 2.43
C GLN A 252 3.20 12.65 2.89
N ASP A 253 2.50 11.50 2.77
CA ASP A 253 2.99 10.17 3.13
C ASP A 253 4.36 9.84 2.49
N GLN A 254 4.50 10.09 1.19
CA GLN A 254 5.76 9.89 0.46
C GLN A 254 6.91 10.73 1.05
N ALA A 255 6.63 11.96 1.48
CA ALA A 255 7.62 12.85 2.07
C ALA A 255 8.16 12.28 3.40
N ILE A 256 7.24 11.82 4.26
CA ILE A 256 7.60 11.24 5.56
C ILE A 256 8.32 9.92 5.38
N LEU A 257 7.78 9.03 4.53
CA LEU A 257 8.44 7.77 4.18
C LEU A 257 9.89 7.99 3.77
N SER A 258 10.14 8.94 2.85
CA SER A 258 11.49 9.22 2.34
C SER A 258 12.46 9.61 3.46
N VAL A 259 12.04 10.48 4.37
CA VAL A 259 12.87 10.90 5.50
C VAL A 259 13.18 9.74 6.44
N LEU A 260 12.19 8.91 6.76
CA LEU A 260 12.33 7.78 7.66
C LEU A 260 13.23 6.68 7.06
N MET A 261 13.02 6.31 5.79
CA MET A 261 13.84 5.32 5.08
C MET A 261 15.32 5.69 5.10
N HIS A 262 15.65 6.94 4.80
CA HIS A 262 17.03 7.42 4.86
C HIS A 262 17.58 7.50 6.29
N SER A 263 16.74 7.85 7.27
CA SER A 263 17.15 7.89 8.68
C SER A 263 17.47 6.49 9.24
N ALA A 264 16.67 5.50 8.87
CA ALA A 264 16.84 4.11 9.26
C ALA A 264 17.94 3.37 8.48
N LYS A 265 18.57 4.05 7.49
CA LYS A 265 19.61 3.48 6.61
C LYS A 265 19.10 2.31 5.75
N VAL A 266 17.82 2.31 5.43
CA VAL A 266 17.22 1.42 4.44
C VAL A 266 17.11 2.10 3.06
N GLU A 267 17.86 3.18 2.86
CA GLU A 267 17.86 4.00 1.65
C GLU A 267 18.31 3.28 0.38
N LYS A 268 19.00 2.16 0.51
CA LYS A 268 19.32 1.32 -0.66
C LYS A 268 18.06 0.89 -1.40
N SER A 269 16.93 0.83 -0.70
CA SER A 269 15.64 0.54 -1.29
C SER A 269 14.99 1.71 -2.05
N CYS A 270 15.50 2.95 -1.90
CA CYS A 270 15.02 4.13 -2.62
C CYS A 270 15.97 4.54 -3.76
N ILE A 271 16.82 3.63 -4.24
CA ILE A 271 17.78 3.88 -5.31
C ILE A 271 17.06 3.85 -6.67
N GLY A 272 17.47 4.76 -7.55
CA GLY A 272 16.76 5.03 -8.77
C GLY A 272 16.95 4.05 -9.90
N GLY A 273 15.93 3.97 -10.70
CA GLY A 273 15.99 3.80 -12.15
C GLY A 273 16.04 2.39 -12.68
N HIS A 274 16.59 1.40 -11.98
CA HIS A 274 16.80 0.05 -12.53
C HIS A 274 16.41 -1.10 -11.60
N ASP A 275 16.01 -0.83 -10.34
CA ASP A 275 15.77 -1.86 -9.35
C ASP A 275 14.28 -2.22 -9.18
N THR A 276 13.41 -1.65 -9.99
CA THR A 276 11.99 -2.02 -10.02
C THR A 276 11.43 -1.94 -11.43
N ASP A 277 10.66 -2.95 -11.78
CA ASP A 277 9.87 -3.00 -13.02
C ASP A 277 8.43 -2.54 -12.83
N VAL A 278 8.06 -2.06 -11.64
CA VAL A 278 6.71 -1.54 -11.38
C VAL A 278 6.46 -0.27 -12.19
N LEU A 279 5.47 -0.30 -13.05
CA LEU A 279 5.02 0.87 -13.81
C LEU A 279 4.11 1.71 -12.90
N ILE A 280 4.68 2.78 -12.36
CA ILE A 280 3.99 3.65 -11.40
C ILE A 280 3.03 4.60 -12.13
N HIS A 281 1.79 4.70 -11.62
CA HIS A 281 0.72 5.57 -12.16
C HIS A 281 0.45 5.36 -13.66
N ASN A 282 0.45 4.12 -14.09
CA ASN A 282 0.10 3.74 -15.45
C ASN A 282 -1.41 3.51 -15.59
N ASP A 283 -2.19 4.47 -15.12
CA ASP A 283 -3.65 4.41 -15.10
C ASP A 283 -4.21 4.17 -16.51
N CYS A 284 -4.93 3.08 -16.67
CA CYS A 284 -5.73 2.90 -17.91
C CYS A 284 -6.98 3.78 -17.88
N LYS A 285 -7.54 4.10 -19.05
CA LYS A 285 -8.78 4.90 -19.17
C LYS A 285 -9.68 4.32 -20.25
N GLY A 286 -10.97 4.12 -19.89
CA GLY A 286 -11.97 3.67 -20.84
C GLY A 286 -11.56 2.39 -21.58
N VAL A 287 -11.53 2.41 -22.90
CA VAL A 287 -11.20 1.26 -23.75
C VAL A 287 -9.83 0.64 -23.42
N SER A 288 -8.85 1.47 -23.00
CA SER A 288 -7.52 0.94 -22.67
C SER A 288 -7.53 0.03 -21.43
N CYS A 289 -8.50 0.16 -20.53
CA CYS A 289 -8.67 -0.76 -19.39
C CYS A 289 -9.15 -2.15 -19.87
N GLY A 290 -10.07 -2.21 -20.82
CA GLY A 290 -10.51 -3.46 -21.42
C GLY A 290 -9.38 -4.17 -22.17
N LEU A 291 -8.62 -3.45 -22.99
CA LEU A 291 -7.46 -4.00 -23.70
C LEU A 291 -6.39 -4.52 -22.74
N LEU A 292 -6.12 -3.80 -21.64
CA LEU A 292 -5.17 -4.27 -20.64
C LEU A 292 -5.65 -5.55 -19.96
N ARG A 293 -6.95 -5.64 -19.63
CA ARG A 293 -7.56 -6.84 -19.07
C ARG A 293 -7.43 -8.03 -20.03
N GLU A 294 -7.80 -7.83 -21.29
CA GLU A 294 -7.70 -8.85 -22.34
C GLU A 294 -6.26 -9.35 -22.48
N PHE A 295 -5.29 -8.43 -22.55
CA PHE A 295 -3.88 -8.77 -22.59
C PHE A 295 -3.45 -9.60 -21.38
N VAL A 296 -3.82 -9.19 -20.16
CA VAL A 296 -3.45 -9.89 -18.94
C VAL A 296 -4.04 -11.31 -18.92
N VAL A 297 -5.34 -11.46 -19.17
CA VAL A 297 -6.02 -12.77 -19.14
C VAL A 297 -5.48 -13.69 -20.23
N THR A 298 -5.28 -13.19 -21.47
CA THR A 298 -4.69 -13.96 -22.56
C THR A 298 -3.27 -14.42 -22.19
N SER A 299 -2.47 -13.53 -21.59
CA SER A 299 -1.10 -13.85 -21.16
C SER A 299 -1.07 -14.91 -20.06
N ILE A 300 -2.02 -14.86 -19.10
CA ILE A 300 -2.18 -15.89 -18.07
C ILE A 300 -2.50 -17.25 -18.72
N ASN A 301 -3.49 -17.27 -19.63
CA ASN A 301 -3.90 -18.49 -20.33
C ASN A 301 -2.73 -19.12 -21.09
N GLN A 302 -1.96 -18.34 -21.81
CA GLN A 302 -0.78 -18.81 -22.55
C GLN A 302 0.34 -19.28 -21.62
N LYS A 303 0.69 -18.47 -20.63
CA LYS A 303 1.81 -18.75 -19.71
C LYS A 303 1.59 -19.99 -18.88
N TYR A 304 0.38 -20.19 -18.38
CA TYR A 304 0.04 -21.29 -17.47
C TYR A 304 -0.74 -22.43 -18.11
N ARG A 305 -1.05 -22.33 -19.40
CA ARG A 305 -1.83 -23.32 -20.17
C ARG A 305 -3.20 -23.61 -19.58
N VAL A 306 -3.88 -22.58 -19.11
CA VAL A 306 -5.23 -22.62 -18.55
C VAL A 306 -6.23 -21.97 -19.51
N SER A 307 -7.53 -22.18 -19.29
CA SER A 307 -8.59 -21.55 -20.07
C SER A 307 -9.48 -20.73 -19.14
N ILE A 308 -9.14 -19.46 -18.98
CA ILE A 308 -9.89 -18.50 -18.17
C ILE A 308 -10.65 -17.59 -19.13
N PRO A 309 -11.98 -17.39 -18.93
CA PRO A 309 -12.73 -16.47 -19.76
C PRO A 309 -12.28 -15.02 -19.56
N LEU A 310 -12.54 -14.15 -20.54
CA LEU A 310 -12.21 -12.72 -20.46
C LEU A 310 -13.14 -11.93 -19.53
N SER A 311 -14.33 -12.46 -19.29
CA SER A 311 -15.33 -11.86 -18.41
C SER A 311 -15.77 -12.83 -17.32
N PRO A 312 -16.09 -12.34 -16.11
CA PRO A 312 -16.65 -13.17 -15.04
C PRO A 312 -18.04 -13.71 -15.38
N ASP A 313 -18.73 -13.14 -16.38
CA ASP A 313 -20.11 -13.48 -16.76
C ASP A 313 -20.17 -14.39 -18.02
N CYS A 314 -19.04 -14.93 -18.48
CA CYS A 314 -18.97 -15.88 -19.59
C CYS A 314 -18.90 -17.33 -19.13
#